data_e5cd53346b792a1ac54b57157c6b8d9f
#
_entry.id   e5cd53346b792a1ac54b57157c6b8d9f
#
_cell.length_a   1.000
_cell.length_b   1.000
_cell.length_c   1.000
_cell.angle_alpha   90.00
_cell.angle_beta   90.00
_cell.angle_gamma   90.00
#
_symmetry.space_group_name_H-M   'P 1'
#
loop_
_entity.id
_entity.type
_entity.pdbx_description
1 polymer ?
#
loop_
_entity_poly.entity_id
_entity_poly.type
_entity_poly.pdbx_seq_one_letter_code
_entity_poly.pdbx_strand_id
1 'polypeptide(L)'
;PEQVEALISQIGTVTRSRRAAIVAALDAYNQLDDAGKAAVTNFGVLAEAQQILGIQDALAKCNVNYDAVEDCWAITTPHDDSIDKRKTCGIGPNLYIWDKGNTIVFWEDFTYMGSSELDIDDIILRGGDYKYTYICDYDNSDYGYDKELGKWFAWATFEMEDSEVEWLRNLLSADTVIMRFEGTDYSKFDYTWTVQDRQAITDIIDLYNLLKAATPEVREKALRN
;
A
#
# COMPACT_ATOMS: atom_id res chain seq x y z
N PRO A 1 34.93 10.24 -11.43
CA PRO A 1 34.05 10.96 -10.50
C PRO A 1 33.38 12.18 -11.14
N GLU A 2 34.13 13.11 -11.74
CA GLU A 2 33.62 14.37 -12.31
C GLU A 2 32.48 14.18 -13.33
N GLN A 3 32.62 13.20 -14.23
CA GLN A 3 31.56 12.88 -15.20
C GLN A 3 30.27 12.39 -14.50
N VAL A 4 30.40 11.60 -13.42
CA VAL A 4 29.26 11.11 -12.64
C VAL A 4 28.59 12.28 -11.92
N GLU A 5 29.37 13.16 -11.31
CA GLU A 5 28.85 14.36 -10.65
C GLU A 5 28.09 15.28 -11.61
N ALA A 6 28.59 15.43 -12.85
CA ALA A 6 27.91 16.17 -13.91
C ALA A 6 26.57 15.54 -14.29
N LEU A 7 26.50 14.21 -14.43
CA LEU A 7 25.24 13.48 -14.71
C LEU A 7 24.24 13.66 -13.56
N ILE A 8 24.70 13.52 -12.32
CA ILE A 8 23.85 13.72 -11.13
C ILE A 8 23.28 15.14 -11.10
N SER A 9 24.09 16.14 -11.39
CA SER A 9 23.69 17.56 -11.40
C SER A 9 22.63 17.87 -12.48
N GLN A 10 22.51 17.04 -13.53
CA GLN A 10 21.53 17.19 -14.61
C GLN A 10 20.17 16.55 -14.31
N ILE A 11 20.03 15.78 -13.22
CA ILE A 11 18.75 15.11 -12.85
C ILE A 11 17.66 16.15 -12.65
N GLY A 12 17.93 17.24 -11.92
CA GLY A 12 16.97 18.30 -11.61
C GLY A 12 15.81 17.78 -10.75
N THR A 13 14.60 18.30 -10.97
CA THR A 13 13.40 17.83 -10.29
C THR A 13 13.10 16.38 -10.70
N VAL A 14 12.98 15.50 -9.71
CA VAL A 14 12.76 14.07 -9.94
C VAL A 14 11.31 13.82 -10.31
N THR A 15 11.10 13.29 -11.51
CA THR A 15 9.83 12.81 -12.01
C THR A 15 10.07 11.48 -12.76
N ARG A 16 9.03 10.71 -13.03
CA ARG A 16 9.15 9.46 -13.82
C ARG A 16 9.77 9.69 -15.21
N SER A 17 9.61 10.88 -15.80
CA SER A 17 10.22 11.25 -17.08
C SER A 17 11.75 11.40 -16.99
N ARG A 18 12.30 11.58 -15.79
CA ARG A 18 13.74 11.68 -15.54
C ARG A 18 14.42 10.33 -15.31
N ARG A 19 13.67 9.22 -15.36
CA ARG A 19 14.20 7.86 -15.17
C ARG A 19 15.49 7.59 -15.94
N ALA A 20 15.53 7.91 -17.24
CA ALA A 20 16.69 7.65 -18.07
C ALA A 20 17.95 8.37 -17.57
N ALA A 21 17.81 9.63 -17.11
CA ALA A 21 18.92 10.39 -16.54
C ALA A 21 19.41 9.82 -15.22
N ILE A 22 18.47 9.39 -14.35
CA ILE A 22 18.79 8.77 -13.04
C ILE A 22 19.51 7.43 -13.25
N VAL A 23 19.01 6.58 -14.15
CA VAL A 23 19.63 5.29 -14.49
C VAL A 23 21.03 5.51 -15.08
N ALA A 24 21.21 6.44 -16.01
CA ALA A 24 22.51 6.73 -16.59
C ALA A 24 23.54 7.21 -15.55
N ALA A 25 23.11 8.07 -14.61
CA ALA A 25 23.98 8.51 -13.52
C ALA A 25 24.35 7.35 -12.58
N LEU A 26 23.38 6.45 -12.27
CA LEU A 26 23.60 5.27 -11.44
C LEU A 26 24.56 4.27 -12.11
N ASP A 27 24.38 3.98 -13.38
CA ASP A 27 25.22 3.07 -14.14
C ASP A 27 26.67 3.60 -14.19
N ALA A 28 26.83 4.90 -14.45
CA ALA A 28 28.14 5.54 -14.44
C ALA A 28 28.80 5.50 -13.05
N TYR A 29 28.03 5.69 -11.97
CA TYR A 29 28.51 5.57 -10.59
C TYR A 29 28.93 4.12 -10.26
N ASN A 30 28.13 3.13 -10.66
CA ASN A 30 28.41 1.72 -10.40
C ASN A 30 29.65 1.20 -11.13
N GLN A 31 30.06 1.83 -12.23
CA GLN A 31 31.29 1.50 -12.98
C GLN A 31 32.57 2.04 -12.31
N LEU A 32 32.45 2.93 -11.31
CA LEU A 32 33.60 3.41 -10.56
C LEU A 32 34.11 2.33 -9.59
N ASP A 33 35.41 2.32 -9.37
CA ASP A 33 36.03 1.60 -8.26
C ASP A 33 35.69 2.27 -6.91
N ASP A 34 36.06 1.66 -5.79
CA ASP A 34 35.74 2.15 -4.46
C ASP A 34 36.32 3.56 -4.20
N ALA A 35 37.52 3.83 -4.70
CA ALA A 35 38.14 5.15 -4.57
C ALA A 35 37.39 6.22 -5.40
N GLY A 36 36.97 5.86 -6.63
CA GLY A 36 36.14 6.69 -7.48
C GLY A 36 34.78 6.97 -6.88
N LYS A 37 34.12 5.95 -6.31
CA LYS A 37 32.82 6.11 -5.59
C LYS A 37 32.96 7.03 -4.40
N ALA A 38 33.99 6.87 -3.60
CA ALA A 38 34.24 7.71 -2.44
C ALA A 38 34.54 9.18 -2.79
N ALA A 39 35.02 9.43 -4.01
CA ALA A 39 35.31 10.78 -4.52
C ALA A 39 34.08 11.51 -5.08
N VAL A 40 32.94 10.84 -5.29
CA VAL A 40 31.69 11.48 -5.75
C VAL A 40 31.03 12.23 -4.59
N THR A 41 31.06 13.55 -4.64
CA THR A 41 30.61 14.41 -3.53
C THR A 41 29.09 14.61 -3.46
N ASN A 42 28.40 14.46 -4.59
CA ASN A 42 26.94 14.68 -4.69
C ASN A 42 26.13 13.37 -4.79
N PHE A 43 26.69 12.24 -4.36
CA PHE A 43 25.99 10.94 -4.38
C PHE A 43 24.65 10.96 -3.64
N GLY A 44 24.52 11.74 -2.56
CA GLY A 44 23.27 11.89 -1.82
C GLY A 44 22.08 12.33 -2.69
N VAL A 45 22.32 13.18 -3.69
CA VAL A 45 21.29 13.62 -4.66
C VAL A 45 20.82 12.45 -5.52
N LEU A 46 21.74 11.57 -5.97
CA LEU A 46 21.39 10.38 -6.74
C LEU A 46 20.61 9.37 -5.89
N ALA A 47 21.03 9.14 -4.65
CA ALA A 47 20.34 8.25 -3.71
C ALA A 47 18.92 8.74 -3.42
N GLU A 48 18.73 10.03 -3.16
CA GLU A 48 17.41 10.63 -2.99
C GLU A 48 16.57 10.49 -4.26
N ALA A 49 17.14 10.77 -5.43
CA ALA A 49 16.43 10.63 -6.70
C ALA A 49 15.94 9.20 -6.96
N GLN A 50 16.72 8.21 -6.59
CA GLN A 50 16.32 6.80 -6.67
C GLN A 50 15.15 6.47 -5.74
N GLN A 51 15.18 6.96 -4.50
CA GLN A 51 14.08 6.76 -3.55
C GLN A 51 12.77 7.40 -4.07
N ILE A 52 12.83 8.66 -4.52
CA ILE A 52 11.68 9.36 -5.08
C ILE A 52 11.12 8.58 -6.28
N LEU A 53 11.97 8.16 -7.22
CA LEU A 53 11.56 7.42 -8.40
C LEU A 53 10.92 6.07 -8.04
N GLY A 54 11.48 5.35 -7.05
CA GLY A 54 10.91 4.09 -6.56
C GLY A 54 9.52 4.27 -5.97
N ILE A 55 9.32 5.31 -5.17
CA ILE A 55 7.99 5.66 -4.62
C ILE A 55 7.01 6.03 -5.74
N GLN A 56 7.42 6.86 -6.71
CA GLN A 56 6.58 7.25 -7.84
C GLN A 56 6.19 6.06 -8.73
N ASP A 57 7.06 5.06 -8.85
CA ASP A 57 6.74 3.82 -9.58
C ASP A 57 5.70 2.96 -8.86
N ALA A 58 5.80 2.87 -7.55
CA ALA A 58 4.81 2.18 -6.74
C ALA A 58 3.46 2.93 -6.75
N LEU A 59 3.48 4.26 -6.58
CA LEU A 59 2.28 5.12 -6.67
C LEU A 59 1.56 5.00 -8.01
N ALA A 60 2.28 4.76 -9.10
CA ALA A 60 1.70 4.61 -10.43
C ALA A 60 0.79 3.38 -10.59
N LYS A 61 0.84 2.45 -9.64
CA LYS A 61 -0.06 1.28 -9.56
C LYS A 61 -1.28 1.54 -8.71
N CYS A 62 -1.34 2.68 -8.03
CA CYS A 62 -2.34 3.06 -7.05
C CYS A 62 -3.20 4.23 -7.54
N ASN A 63 -4.34 4.41 -6.90
CA ASN A 63 -5.12 5.63 -6.96
C ASN A 63 -4.64 6.54 -5.84
N VAL A 64 -4.23 7.75 -6.21
CA VAL A 64 -3.69 8.74 -5.27
C VAL A 64 -4.59 9.96 -5.25
N ASN A 65 -5.13 10.29 -4.10
CA ASN A 65 -5.98 11.45 -3.89
C ASN A 65 -5.39 12.34 -2.78
N TYR A 66 -5.37 13.65 -3.02
CA TYR A 66 -4.96 14.63 -2.01
C TYR A 66 -6.18 15.41 -1.53
N ASP A 67 -6.46 15.31 -0.23
CA ASP A 67 -7.46 16.15 0.42
C ASP A 67 -6.77 17.42 0.95
N ALA A 68 -7.08 18.54 0.30
CA ALA A 68 -6.49 19.83 0.64
C ALA A 68 -7.07 20.44 1.93
N VAL A 69 -8.21 19.94 2.43
CA VAL A 69 -8.81 20.41 3.69
C VAL A 69 -8.11 19.77 4.87
N GLU A 70 -7.87 18.46 4.77
CA GLU A 70 -7.22 17.67 5.82
C GLU A 70 -5.69 17.63 5.69
N ASP A 71 -5.13 18.21 4.60
CA ASP A 71 -3.69 18.09 4.25
C ASP A 71 -3.20 16.64 4.27
N CYS A 72 -3.98 15.76 3.64
CA CYS A 72 -3.80 14.32 3.68
C CYS A 72 -3.76 13.71 2.27
N TRP A 73 -2.87 12.74 2.07
CA TRP A 73 -2.89 11.87 0.91
C TRP A 73 -3.60 10.57 1.26
N ALA A 74 -4.62 10.21 0.49
CA ALA A 74 -5.29 8.91 0.54
C ALA A 74 -4.86 8.09 -0.68
N ILE A 75 -4.37 6.88 -0.44
CA ILE A 75 -3.82 6.00 -1.46
C ILE A 75 -4.54 4.66 -1.36
N THR A 76 -5.23 4.29 -2.43
CA THR A 76 -5.96 3.01 -2.57
C THR A 76 -5.45 2.28 -3.81
N THR A 77 -5.96 1.09 -4.06
CA THR A 77 -5.67 0.35 -5.30
C THR A 77 -6.85 0.43 -6.28
N PRO A 78 -6.63 0.25 -7.60
CA PRO A 78 -7.73 0.09 -8.54
C PRO A 78 -8.63 -1.11 -8.24
N HIS A 79 -8.11 -2.10 -7.50
CA HIS A 79 -8.87 -3.27 -7.07
C HIS A 79 -9.86 -2.91 -5.97
N ASP A 80 -9.46 -2.11 -4.99
CA ASP A 80 -10.33 -1.60 -3.94
C ASP A 80 -11.52 -0.84 -4.53
N ASP A 81 -11.28 0.12 -5.43
CA ASP A 81 -12.33 0.77 -6.21
C ASP A 81 -13.24 -0.25 -6.93
N SER A 82 -12.71 -1.38 -7.38
CA SER A 82 -13.48 -2.41 -8.07
C SER A 82 -14.39 -3.20 -7.13
N ILE A 83 -13.96 -3.43 -5.88
CA ILE A 83 -14.77 -4.06 -4.84
C ILE A 83 -15.96 -3.17 -4.51
N ASP A 84 -15.72 -1.91 -4.21
CA ASP A 84 -16.79 -0.94 -3.92
C ASP A 84 -17.79 -0.80 -5.08
N LYS A 85 -17.31 -0.66 -6.31
CA LYS A 85 -18.16 -0.56 -7.51
C LYS A 85 -18.94 -1.83 -7.84
N ARG A 86 -18.33 -3.01 -7.62
CA ARG A 86 -18.97 -4.31 -7.92
C ARG A 86 -19.85 -4.80 -6.78
N LYS A 87 -19.72 -4.22 -5.60
CA LYS A 87 -20.44 -4.66 -4.42
C LYS A 87 -20.25 -6.16 -4.16
N THR A 88 -18.98 -6.57 -4.08
CA THR A 88 -18.57 -7.96 -3.82
C THR A 88 -17.73 -8.04 -2.56
N CYS A 89 -17.55 -9.27 -2.04
CA CYS A 89 -16.58 -9.49 -0.97
C CYS A 89 -15.16 -9.17 -1.46
N GLY A 90 -14.32 -8.73 -0.54
CA GLY A 90 -12.93 -8.43 -0.84
C GLY A 90 -12.19 -7.81 0.33
N ILE A 91 -10.95 -7.46 0.06
CA ILE A 91 -10.04 -6.78 0.96
C ILE A 91 -9.45 -5.56 0.26
N GLY A 92 -9.48 -4.41 0.93
CA GLY A 92 -9.06 -3.12 0.41
C GLY A 92 -7.97 -2.49 1.25
N PRO A 93 -6.68 -2.77 0.96
CA PRO A 93 -5.58 -2.12 1.64
C PRO A 93 -5.44 -0.67 1.19
N ASN A 94 -5.26 0.23 2.15
CA ASN A 94 -5.09 1.64 1.84
C ASN A 94 -4.07 2.32 2.77
N LEU A 95 -3.52 3.45 2.31
CA LEU A 95 -2.58 4.25 3.08
C LEU A 95 -3.07 5.67 3.19
N TYR A 96 -2.89 6.25 4.38
CA TYR A 96 -3.05 7.67 4.60
C TYR A 96 -1.72 8.28 5.02
N ILE A 97 -1.40 9.45 4.46
CA ILE A 97 -0.16 10.16 4.75
C ILE A 97 -0.50 11.59 5.12
N TRP A 98 -0.19 11.97 6.36
CA TRP A 98 -0.41 13.30 6.91
C TRP A 98 0.89 14.00 7.23
N ASP A 99 0.76 15.23 7.71
CA ASP A 99 1.87 15.99 8.29
C ASP A 99 3.05 16.13 7.32
N LYS A 100 2.78 16.40 6.05
CA LYS A 100 3.82 16.53 5.01
C LYS A 100 4.74 15.32 4.93
N GLY A 101 4.14 14.13 5.02
CA GLY A 101 4.88 12.88 4.95
C GLY A 101 5.41 12.35 6.29
N ASN A 102 5.18 13.01 7.42
CA ASN A 102 5.66 12.52 8.72
C ASN A 102 4.89 11.29 9.20
N THR A 103 3.57 11.31 9.07
CA THR A 103 2.70 10.25 9.55
C THR A 103 2.22 9.40 8.39
N ILE A 104 2.44 8.09 8.46
CA ILE A 104 1.94 7.10 7.51
C ILE A 104 1.12 6.11 8.30
N VAL A 105 -0.13 5.92 7.90
CA VAL A 105 -1.03 4.94 8.50
C VAL A 105 -1.48 3.96 7.43
N PHE A 106 -1.41 2.68 7.75
CA PHE A 106 -1.90 1.60 6.92
C PHE A 106 -3.23 1.11 7.47
N TRP A 107 -4.27 1.15 6.64
CA TRP A 107 -5.58 0.60 6.95
C TRP A 107 -5.87 -0.60 6.08
N GLU A 108 -6.60 -1.55 6.65
CA GLU A 108 -7.11 -2.72 5.95
C GLU A 108 -8.63 -2.75 6.07
N ASP A 109 -9.32 -2.69 4.93
CA ASP A 109 -10.77 -2.74 4.84
C ASP A 109 -11.22 -4.13 4.39
N PHE A 110 -12.12 -4.73 5.16
CA PHE A 110 -12.72 -6.02 4.85
C PHE A 110 -14.19 -5.81 4.48
N THR A 111 -14.61 -6.34 3.34
CA THR A 111 -15.97 -6.18 2.84
C THR A 111 -16.63 -7.53 2.61
N TYR A 112 -17.78 -7.72 3.23
CA TYR A 112 -18.73 -8.79 2.92
C TYR A 112 -19.87 -8.24 2.07
N MET A 113 -20.33 -9.03 1.09
CA MET A 113 -21.53 -8.76 0.32
C MET A 113 -22.20 -10.08 -0.03
N GLY A 114 -23.40 -10.31 0.48
CA GLY A 114 -24.09 -11.61 0.33
C GLY A 114 -25.60 -11.54 0.34
N SER A 115 -26.23 -12.72 0.28
CA SER A 115 -27.68 -12.88 0.35
C SER A 115 -28.23 -12.96 1.78
N SER A 116 -27.35 -13.17 2.76
CA SER A 116 -27.71 -13.32 4.17
C SER A 116 -27.17 -12.16 4.97
N GLU A 117 -27.91 -11.76 6.00
CA GLU A 117 -27.41 -10.82 7.02
C GLU A 117 -26.18 -11.40 7.70
N LEU A 118 -25.22 -10.54 7.96
CA LEU A 118 -24.00 -10.89 8.68
C LEU A 118 -23.57 -9.69 9.54
N ASP A 119 -23.83 -9.76 10.82
CA ASP A 119 -23.31 -8.88 11.85
C ASP A 119 -21.97 -9.46 12.30
N ILE A 120 -20.86 -8.88 11.79
CA ILE A 120 -19.51 -9.48 11.93
C ILE A 120 -19.03 -9.32 13.37
N ASP A 121 -18.62 -10.44 13.98
CA ASP A 121 -17.94 -10.51 15.28
C ASP A 121 -16.43 -10.69 15.10
N ASP A 122 -16.03 -11.61 14.20
CA ASP A 122 -14.64 -11.88 13.91
C ASP A 122 -14.37 -11.96 12.40
N ILE A 123 -13.16 -11.51 12.00
CA ILE A 123 -12.59 -11.80 10.68
C ILE A 123 -11.33 -12.63 10.87
N ILE A 124 -11.32 -13.83 10.31
CA ILE A 124 -10.22 -14.77 10.44
C ILE A 124 -9.51 -14.91 9.09
N LEU A 125 -8.24 -14.52 9.03
CA LEU A 125 -7.38 -14.77 7.90
C LEU A 125 -6.56 -16.04 8.12
N ARG A 126 -6.52 -16.92 7.13
CA ARG A 126 -5.73 -18.16 7.18
C ARG A 126 -5.06 -18.47 5.84
N GLY A 127 -3.75 -18.73 5.88
CA GLY A 127 -2.97 -19.21 4.75
C GLY A 127 -1.81 -20.07 5.20
N GLY A 128 -1.78 -21.35 4.79
CA GLY A 128 -0.81 -22.31 5.28
C GLY A 128 -0.86 -22.46 6.81
N ASP A 129 0.28 -22.23 7.46
CA ASP A 129 0.42 -22.27 8.92
C ASP A 129 0.06 -20.93 9.60
N TYR A 130 -0.16 -19.87 8.83
CA TYR A 130 -0.51 -18.54 9.34
C TYR A 130 -2.00 -18.43 9.60
N LYS A 131 -2.35 -17.91 10.78
CA LYS A 131 -3.73 -17.57 11.17
C LYS A 131 -3.72 -16.30 11.99
N TYR A 132 -4.61 -15.36 11.66
CA TYR A 132 -4.87 -14.17 12.45
C TYR A 132 -6.37 -13.93 12.60
N THR A 133 -6.79 -13.33 13.71
CA THR A 133 -8.19 -13.01 13.96
C THR A 133 -8.30 -11.54 14.35
N TYR A 134 -9.08 -10.80 13.59
CA TYR A 134 -9.51 -9.44 13.90
C TYR A 134 -10.84 -9.52 14.64
N ILE A 135 -10.92 -8.84 15.79
CA ILE A 135 -12.14 -8.75 16.58
C ILE A 135 -12.88 -7.49 16.13
N CYS A 136 -14.12 -7.66 15.68
CA CYS A 136 -14.97 -6.58 15.22
C CYS A 136 -15.84 -6.07 16.39
N ASP A 137 -16.09 -4.77 16.37
CA ASP A 137 -17.02 -4.11 17.29
C ASP A 137 -17.70 -2.93 16.57
N TYR A 138 -18.59 -2.22 17.26
CA TYR A 138 -19.34 -1.12 16.66
C TYR A 138 -18.48 0.10 16.27
N ASP A 139 -17.23 0.20 16.77
CA ASP A 139 -16.32 1.30 16.44
C ASP A 139 -15.57 1.05 15.14
N ASN A 140 -15.38 -0.23 14.77
CA ASN A 140 -14.58 -0.61 13.59
C ASN A 140 -15.34 -1.39 12.53
N SER A 141 -16.64 -1.69 12.74
CA SER A 141 -17.46 -2.44 11.79
C SER A 141 -18.90 -1.93 11.72
N ASP A 142 -19.55 -2.19 10.59
CA ASP A 142 -20.96 -1.90 10.38
C ASP A 142 -21.57 -2.89 9.38
N TYR A 143 -22.89 -3.04 9.38
CA TYR A 143 -23.61 -3.88 8.43
C TYR A 143 -24.98 -3.31 8.09
N GLY A 144 -25.56 -3.75 6.98
CA GLY A 144 -26.86 -3.30 6.55
C GLY A 144 -27.36 -4.00 5.30
N TYR A 145 -28.52 -3.57 4.84
CA TYR A 145 -29.14 -4.08 3.62
C TYR A 145 -29.20 -3.03 2.53
N ASP A 146 -28.55 -3.30 1.41
CA ASP A 146 -28.61 -2.46 0.21
C ASP A 146 -29.87 -2.82 -0.59
N LYS A 147 -30.87 -1.93 -0.55
CA LYS A 147 -32.16 -2.13 -1.21
C LYS A 147 -32.06 -2.11 -2.74
N GLU A 148 -31.07 -1.40 -3.31
CA GLU A 148 -30.88 -1.26 -4.75
C GLU A 148 -30.28 -2.56 -5.31
N LEU A 149 -29.35 -3.16 -4.60
CA LEU A 149 -28.69 -4.40 -4.97
C LEU A 149 -29.45 -5.64 -4.48
N GLY A 150 -30.35 -5.49 -3.52
CA GLY A 150 -31.04 -6.62 -2.88
C GLY A 150 -30.09 -7.53 -2.10
N LYS A 151 -29.06 -6.97 -1.50
CA LYS A 151 -28.01 -7.69 -0.79
C LYS A 151 -27.72 -7.12 0.59
N TRP A 152 -27.24 -7.96 1.47
CA TRP A 152 -26.65 -7.58 2.73
C TRP A 152 -25.18 -7.21 2.50
N PHE A 153 -24.72 -6.20 3.20
CA PHE A 153 -23.31 -5.84 3.28
C PHE A 153 -22.86 -5.79 4.72
N ALA A 154 -21.60 -6.04 4.94
CA ALA A 154 -20.90 -5.71 6.17
C ALA A 154 -19.47 -5.33 5.84
N TRP A 155 -18.91 -4.43 6.64
CA TRP A 155 -17.52 -4.04 6.49
C TRP A 155 -16.88 -3.86 7.86
N ALA A 156 -15.57 -4.04 7.91
CA ALA A 156 -14.75 -3.72 9.05
C ALA A 156 -13.42 -3.14 8.59
N THR A 157 -12.88 -2.20 9.37
CA THR A 157 -11.63 -1.50 9.07
C THR A 157 -10.70 -1.54 10.26
N PHE A 158 -9.41 -1.74 10.00
CA PHE A 158 -8.38 -1.85 11.04
C PHE A 158 -7.14 -1.06 10.66
N GLU A 159 -6.64 -0.27 11.61
CA GLU A 159 -5.30 0.29 11.51
C GLU A 159 -4.28 -0.80 11.78
N MET A 160 -3.28 -0.91 10.88
CA MET A 160 -2.27 -1.96 10.92
C MET A 160 -0.96 -1.45 11.52
N GLU A 161 -0.45 -2.15 12.51
CA GLU A 161 0.90 -1.93 13.00
C GLU A 161 1.96 -2.57 12.07
N ASP A 162 3.22 -2.12 12.18
CA ASP A 162 4.33 -2.65 11.37
C ASP A 162 4.45 -4.20 11.45
N SER A 163 4.19 -4.77 12.62
CA SER A 163 4.22 -6.22 12.83
C SER A 163 3.09 -6.96 12.09
N GLU A 164 1.93 -6.34 11.96
CA GLU A 164 0.78 -6.89 11.24
C GLU A 164 0.97 -6.79 9.74
N VAL A 165 1.57 -5.69 9.24
CA VAL A 165 1.95 -5.56 7.83
C VAL A 165 2.96 -6.65 7.44
N GLU A 166 3.94 -6.94 8.28
CA GLU A 166 4.89 -8.04 8.03
C GLU A 166 4.19 -9.41 8.08
N TRP A 167 3.23 -9.58 8.99
CA TRP A 167 2.42 -10.80 9.05
C TRP A 167 1.58 -10.99 7.78
N LEU A 168 0.95 -9.95 7.25
CA LEU A 168 0.23 -9.98 5.97
C LEU A 168 1.15 -10.40 4.82
N ARG A 169 2.39 -9.90 4.80
CA ARG A 169 3.39 -10.31 3.81
C ARG A 169 3.68 -11.80 3.89
N ASN A 170 3.83 -12.36 5.09
CA ASN A 170 4.04 -13.79 5.28
C ASN A 170 2.81 -14.60 4.84
N LEU A 171 1.60 -14.12 5.11
CA LEU A 171 0.36 -14.73 4.67
C LEU A 171 0.27 -14.83 3.14
N LEU A 172 0.74 -13.79 2.41
CA LEU A 172 0.79 -13.79 0.94
C LEU A 172 1.69 -14.88 0.36
N SER A 173 2.60 -15.46 1.13
CA SER A 173 3.45 -16.58 0.69
C SER A 173 2.70 -17.91 0.57
N ALA A 174 1.53 -18.04 1.19
CA ALA A 174 0.71 -19.24 1.10
C ALA A 174 0.04 -19.38 -0.29
N ASP A 175 -0.12 -20.60 -0.79
CA ASP A 175 -0.76 -20.87 -2.08
C ASP A 175 -2.22 -20.37 -2.10
N THR A 176 -2.92 -20.55 -0.98
CA THR A 176 -4.32 -20.15 -0.79
C THR A 176 -4.48 -19.40 0.51
N VAL A 177 -5.17 -18.27 0.46
CA VAL A 177 -5.58 -17.51 1.64
C VAL A 177 -7.10 -17.51 1.71
N ILE A 178 -7.64 -17.89 2.86
CA ILE A 178 -9.07 -17.86 3.16
C ILE A 178 -9.30 -16.76 4.19
N MET A 179 -10.28 -15.90 3.89
CA MET A 179 -10.83 -14.92 4.79
C MET A 179 -12.22 -15.40 5.22
N ARG A 180 -12.39 -15.65 6.50
CA ARG A 180 -13.67 -16.04 7.09
C ARG A 180 -14.25 -14.88 7.86
N PHE A 181 -15.48 -14.55 7.55
CA PHE A 181 -16.33 -13.68 8.38
C PHE A 181 -17.15 -14.57 9.30
N GLU A 182 -17.08 -14.35 10.61
CA GLU A 182 -17.93 -15.00 11.62
C GLU A 182 -18.88 -13.95 12.18
N GLY A 183 -20.17 -14.27 12.20
CA GLY A 183 -21.21 -13.39 12.74
C GLY A 183 -21.47 -13.64 14.22
N THR A 184 -22.09 -12.64 14.88
CA THR A 184 -22.52 -12.71 16.30
C THR A 184 -23.48 -13.86 16.58
N ASP A 185 -24.18 -14.36 15.55
CA ASP A 185 -25.07 -15.54 15.59
C ASP A 185 -24.37 -16.86 15.23
N TYR A 186 -23.03 -16.86 15.16
CA TYR A 186 -22.18 -17.98 14.72
C TYR A 186 -22.34 -18.36 13.24
N SER A 187 -23.00 -17.54 12.43
CA SER A 187 -22.98 -17.68 10.97
C SER A 187 -21.57 -17.49 10.42
N LYS A 188 -21.25 -18.15 9.30
CA LYS A 188 -19.91 -18.13 8.73
C LYS A 188 -19.97 -17.94 7.23
N PHE A 189 -19.09 -17.09 6.74
CA PHE A 189 -18.88 -16.92 5.31
C PHE A 189 -17.39 -16.96 4.98
N ASP A 190 -17.00 -17.88 4.11
CA ASP A 190 -15.61 -18.05 3.66
C ASP A 190 -15.42 -17.42 2.29
N TYR A 191 -14.44 -16.54 2.19
CA TYR A 191 -13.97 -15.92 0.96
C TYR A 191 -12.53 -16.32 0.69
N THR A 192 -12.26 -16.85 -0.49
CA THR A 192 -10.87 -17.14 -0.90
C THR A 192 -10.32 -15.95 -1.67
N TRP A 193 -9.18 -15.44 -1.23
CA TRP A 193 -8.53 -14.31 -1.89
C TRP A 193 -8.23 -14.62 -3.36
N THR A 194 -8.62 -13.71 -4.21
CA THR A 194 -8.30 -13.74 -5.63
C THR A 194 -6.85 -13.32 -5.88
N VAL A 195 -6.40 -13.49 -7.12
CA VAL A 195 -5.09 -12.95 -7.56
C VAL A 195 -5.08 -11.42 -7.43
N GLN A 196 -6.21 -10.76 -7.66
CA GLN A 196 -6.34 -9.30 -7.56
C GLN A 196 -6.25 -8.82 -6.11
N ASP A 197 -6.88 -9.51 -5.14
CA ASP A 197 -6.74 -9.20 -3.72
C ASP A 197 -5.27 -9.26 -3.30
N ARG A 198 -4.60 -10.36 -3.65
CA ARG A 198 -3.18 -10.58 -3.32
C ARG A 198 -2.27 -9.53 -3.94
N GLN A 199 -2.54 -9.14 -5.19
CA GLN A 199 -1.75 -8.11 -5.87
C GLN A 199 -1.96 -6.74 -5.23
N ALA A 200 -3.20 -6.38 -4.88
CA ALA A 200 -3.52 -5.13 -4.22
C ALA A 200 -2.78 -4.99 -2.87
N ILE A 201 -2.84 -6.04 -2.04
CA ILE A 201 -2.11 -6.07 -0.76
C ILE A 201 -0.60 -5.97 -0.99
N THR A 202 -0.05 -6.70 -1.98
CA THR A 202 1.38 -6.64 -2.31
C THR A 202 1.80 -5.23 -2.73
N ASP A 203 1.05 -4.59 -3.63
CA ASP A 203 1.39 -3.26 -4.14
C ASP A 203 1.37 -2.20 -3.02
N ILE A 204 0.40 -2.27 -2.09
CA ILE A 204 0.33 -1.35 -0.95
C ILE A 204 1.42 -1.63 0.09
N ILE A 205 1.72 -2.89 0.41
CA ILE A 205 2.82 -3.24 1.32
C ILE A 205 4.17 -2.79 0.75
N ASP A 206 4.42 -2.97 -0.54
CA ASP A 206 5.64 -2.52 -1.19
C ASP A 206 5.77 -1.00 -1.13
N LEU A 207 4.69 -0.27 -1.43
CA LEU A 207 4.65 1.18 -1.31
C LEU A 207 4.88 1.64 0.15
N TYR A 208 4.21 1.01 1.12
CA TYR A 208 4.38 1.30 2.55
C TYR A 208 5.84 1.20 2.98
N ASN A 209 6.53 0.12 2.58
CA ASN A 209 7.93 -0.08 2.93
C ASN A 209 8.86 0.97 2.27
N LEU A 210 8.61 1.35 1.02
CA LEU A 210 9.35 2.43 0.36
C LEU A 210 9.15 3.75 1.08
N LEU A 211 7.93 4.06 1.48
CA LEU A 211 7.60 5.26 2.24
C LEU A 211 8.25 5.24 3.63
N LYS A 212 8.18 4.12 4.36
CA LYS A 212 8.81 3.99 5.70
C LYS A 212 10.33 4.12 5.63
N ALA A 213 10.98 3.66 4.57
CA ALA A 213 12.42 3.78 4.37
C ALA A 213 12.88 5.18 3.96
N ALA A 214 11.97 6.05 3.51
CA ALA A 214 12.28 7.41 3.05
C ALA A 214 12.09 8.44 4.17
N THR A 215 12.78 9.59 4.06
CA THR A 215 12.51 10.73 4.95
C THR A 215 11.19 11.42 4.59
N PRO A 216 10.57 12.19 5.52
CA PRO A 216 9.36 12.95 5.20
C PRO A 216 9.50 13.85 3.98
N GLU A 217 10.66 14.51 3.82
CA GLU A 217 10.93 15.38 2.68
C GLU A 217 10.97 14.62 1.34
N VAL A 218 11.50 13.40 1.34
CA VAL A 218 11.54 12.53 0.17
C VAL A 218 10.13 12.06 -0.19
N ARG A 219 9.33 11.67 0.82
CA ARG A 219 7.92 11.29 0.64
C ARG A 219 7.10 12.41 0.01
N GLU A 220 7.22 13.62 0.59
CA GLU A 220 6.53 14.82 0.10
C GLU A 220 6.90 15.14 -1.35
N LYS A 221 8.21 15.08 -1.70
CA LYS A 221 8.66 15.27 -3.08
C LYS A 221 8.10 14.21 -4.04
N ALA A 222 8.02 12.95 -3.60
CA ALA A 222 7.50 11.86 -4.42
C ALA A 222 5.98 12.00 -4.66
N LEU A 223 5.23 12.43 -3.66
CA LEU A 223 3.76 12.57 -3.71
C LEU A 223 3.31 13.79 -4.54
N ARG A 224 4.10 14.89 -4.53
CA ARG A 224 3.71 16.14 -5.23
C ARG A 224 4.18 16.21 -6.69
N ASN A 225 5.05 15.35 -7.17
CA ASN A 225 5.63 15.35 -8.51
C ASN A 225 5.20 14.12 -9.32
#